data_2256f6aebbf47c89d3ce6de78d3590e8
#
_entry.id   2256f6aebbf47c89d3ce6de78d3590e8
#
_cell.length_a   1.000
_cell.length_b   1.000
_cell.length_c   1.000
_cell.angle_alpha   90.00
_cell.angle_beta   90.00
_cell.angle_gamma   90.00
#
_symmetry.space_group_name_H-M   'P 1'
#
loop_
_entity.id
_entity.type
_entity.pdbx_description
1 polymer ?
#
loop_
_entity_poly.entity_id
_entity_poly.type
_entity_poly.pdbx_seq_one_letter_code
_entity_poly.pdbx_strand_id
1 'polypeptide(L)'
;MARKKYVPALIAGVVFFLLILLAVRLGSRDSATSPEDAAAISQGVSYLQSLESQDPDTVDNVLKQQRLQHLQEMRDERMRQLESGEISVWSLFEDYVLLGDSRAVGFSFYGFLPEDRVIAESGATVLHLEEHIPDIVALNPSNIFLCYGLNDIMLGTWPTPSDYVAKYTSVINEIHEQLPDANIYISSILPAPGSGVQSQLSDYSQALDEMCSSLNRCYFVDNDDISSQYAGLWENDGIHVMQDFYPHWANNLITAVYSSSLEDTADSTGTSSTDPSADTDPAS
;
A
#
# COMPACT_ATOMS: atom_id res chain seq x y z
N MET A 1 -2.00 7.71 -22.12
CA MET A 1 -3.36 7.21 -21.88
C MET A 1 -4.10 7.92 -20.72
N ALA A 2 -3.55 8.97 -20.10
CA ALA A 2 -4.13 9.66 -18.93
C ALA A 2 -5.29 10.65 -19.20
N ARG A 3 -5.63 10.96 -20.45
CA ARG A 3 -6.66 11.95 -20.79
C ARG A 3 -8.13 11.51 -20.62
N LYS A 4 -8.42 10.21 -20.45
CA LYS A 4 -9.81 9.69 -20.40
C LYS A 4 -10.48 9.73 -19.03
N LYS A 5 -9.73 9.86 -17.93
CA LYS A 5 -10.28 9.77 -16.56
C LYS A 5 -11.07 11.01 -16.09
N TYR A 6 -10.87 12.16 -16.72
CA TYR A 6 -11.50 13.43 -16.27
C TYR A 6 -12.74 13.86 -17.07
N VAL A 7 -13.04 13.17 -18.17
CA VAL A 7 -14.17 13.50 -19.05
C VAL A 7 -15.53 13.42 -18.33
N PRO A 8 -15.83 12.41 -17.48
CA PRO A 8 -17.14 12.36 -16.81
C PRO A 8 -17.28 13.42 -15.70
N ALA A 9 -16.21 13.78 -14.99
CA ALA A 9 -16.25 14.86 -14.01
C ALA A 9 -16.44 16.22 -14.71
N LEU A 10 -15.82 16.41 -15.85
CA LEU A 10 -15.97 17.62 -16.68
C LEU A 10 -17.37 17.72 -17.28
N ILE A 11 -17.95 16.60 -17.74
CA ILE A 11 -19.34 16.54 -18.25
C ILE A 11 -20.33 16.78 -17.12
N ALA A 12 -20.12 16.19 -15.93
CA ALA A 12 -20.97 16.43 -14.75
C ALA A 12 -20.91 17.90 -14.32
N GLY A 13 -19.70 18.50 -14.31
CA GLY A 13 -19.51 19.93 -14.04
C GLY A 13 -20.20 20.82 -15.07
N VAL A 14 -20.09 20.52 -16.38
CA VAL A 14 -20.75 21.27 -17.44
C VAL A 14 -22.26 21.13 -17.38
N VAL A 15 -22.79 19.92 -17.12
CA VAL A 15 -24.24 19.70 -16.95
C VAL A 15 -24.79 20.43 -15.73
N PHE A 16 -24.07 20.40 -14.62
CA PHE A 16 -24.43 21.13 -13.39
C PHE A 16 -24.40 22.66 -13.62
N PHE A 17 -23.37 23.15 -14.33
CA PHE A 17 -23.28 24.55 -14.68
C PHE A 17 -24.39 25.00 -15.66
N LEU A 18 -24.75 24.16 -16.63
CA LEU A 18 -25.87 24.42 -17.54
C LEU A 18 -27.22 24.39 -16.81
N LEU A 19 -27.39 23.54 -15.80
CA LEU A 19 -28.58 23.51 -14.94
C LEU A 19 -28.67 24.76 -14.06
N ILE A 20 -27.55 25.25 -13.55
CA ILE A 20 -27.49 26.53 -12.80
C ILE A 20 -27.82 27.70 -13.74
N LEU A 21 -27.25 27.75 -14.96
CA LEU A 21 -27.58 28.78 -15.93
C LEU A 21 -29.04 28.72 -16.40
N LEU A 22 -29.61 27.51 -16.51
CA LEU A 22 -31.03 27.33 -16.84
C LEU A 22 -31.91 27.76 -15.66
N ALA A 23 -31.55 27.42 -14.43
CA ALA A 23 -32.27 27.87 -13.23
C ALA A 23 -32.19 29.39 -13.05
N VAL A 24 -31.04 30.00 -13.32
CA VAL A 24 -30.87 31.47 -13.32
C VAL A 24 -31.69 32.11 -14.45
N ARG A 25 -31.77 31.53 -15.65
CA ARG A 25 -32.61 32.04 -16.75
C ARG A 25 -34.11 31.83 -16.53
N LEU A 26 -34.53 30.78 -15.83
CA LEU A 26 -35.93 30.51 -15.51
C LEU A 26 -36.39 31.31 -14.28
N GLY A 27 -35.47 31.68 -13.36
CA GLY A 27 -35.71 32.53 -12.20
C GLY A 27 -35.69 34.02 -12.49
N SER A 28 -35.19 34.46 -13.65
CA SER A 28 -35.12 35.89 -14.03
C SER A 28 -36.36 36.41 -14.70
N ARG A 29 -37.52 36.13 -14.07
CA ARG A 29 -38.70 37.01 -14.17
C ARG A 29 -38.77 37.84 -12.89
N ASP A 30 -38.19 39.05 -12.96
CA ASP A 30 -38.35 40.13 -12.01
C ASP A 30 -37.99 39.84 -10.53
N SER A 31 -36.71 39.56 -10.30
CA SER A 31 -36.10 39.84 -8.99
C SER A 31 -34.66 40.34 -9.24
N ALA A 32 -34.43 41.62 -9.02
CA ALA A 32 -33.07 42.15 -8.98
C ALA A 32 -32.26 41.37 -7.95
N THR A 33 -31.25 40.63 -8.39
CA THR A 33 -30.33 39.90 -7.52
C THR A 33 -29.79 40.90 -6.49
N SER A 34 -29.90 40.60 -5.22
CA SER A 34 -29.37 41.49 -4.20
C SER A 34 -27.84 41.64 -4.40
N PRO A 35 -27.24 42.77 -4.04
CA PRO A 35 -25.77 42.92 -4.13
C PRO A 35 -25.03 41.83 -3.37
N GLU A 36 -25.65 41.28 -2.35
CA GLU A 36 -25.12 40.16 -1.52
C GLU A 36 -25.11 38.83 -2.28
N ASP A 37 -26.21 38.51 -3.01
CA ASP A 37 -26.28 37.32 -3.85
C ASP A 37 -25.30 37.39 -5.04
N ALA A 38 -25.16 38.55 -5.65
CA ALA A 38 -24.18 38.75 -6.73
C ALA A 38 -22.73 38.58 -6.25
N ALA A 39 -22.42 39.03 -5.02
CA ALA A 39 -21.11 38.83 -4.41
C ALA A 39 -20.86 37.34 -4.09
N ALA A 40 -21.86 36.63 -3.54
CA ALA A 40 -21.76 35.21 -3.25
C ALA A 40 -21.57 34.35 -4.52
N ILE A 41 -22.29 34.69 -5.62
CA ILE A 41 -22.13 34.03 -6.93
C ILE A 41 -20.73 34.29 -7.48
N SER A 42 -20.25 35.53 -7.41
CA SER A 42 -18.89 35.88 -7.89
C SER A 42 -17.81 35.16 -7.12
N GLN A 43 -17.96 35.04 -5.80
CA GLN A 43 -17.04 34.29 -4.95
C GLN A 43 -17.05 32.79 -5.27
N GLY A 44 -18.23 32.22 -5.49
CA GLY A 44 -18.38 30.82 -5.91
C GLY A 44 -17.75 30.54 -7.28
N VAL A 45 -17.95 31.45 -8.26
CA VAL A 45 -17.31 31.35 -9.58
C VAL A 45 -15.79 31.44 -9.48
N SER A 46 -15.27 32.40 -8.69
CA SER A 46 -13.82 32.52 -8.47
C SER A 46 -13.24 31.31 -7.80
N TYR A 47 -13.95 30.68 -6.86
CA TYR A 47 -13.52 29.45 -6.23
C TYR A 47 -13.46 28.29 -7.23
N LEU A 48 -14.51 28.10 -8.06
CA LEU A 48 -14.53 27.08 -9.09
C LEU A 48 -13.43 27.29 -10.15
N GLN A 49 -13.17 28.54 -10.54
CA GLN A 49 -12.06 28.87 -11.45
C GLN A 49 -10.69 28.58 -10.81
N SER A 50 -10.54 28.78 -9.50
CA SER A 50 -9.31 28.42 -8.79
C SER A 50 -9.06 26.92 -8.74
N LEU A 51 -10.13 26.12 -8.67
CA LEU A 51 -10.03 24.66 -8.74
C LEU A 51 -9.68 24.17 -10.15
N GLU A 52 -10.22 24.83 -11.20
CA GLU A 52 -9.96 24.47 -12.59
C GLU A 52 -8.52 24.85 -13.04
N SER A 53 -7.90 25.82 -12.36
CA SER A 53 -6.53 26.27 -12.63
C SER A 53 -5.46 25.49 -11.85
N GLN A 54 -5.84 24.54 -10.98
CA GLN A 54 -4.87 23.72 -10.26
C GLN A 54 -4.25 22.69 -11.20
N ASP A 55 -2.92 22.65 -11.21
CA ASP A 55 -2.16 21.63 -11.90
C ASP A 55 -2.48 20.26 -11.30
N PRO A 56 -2.97 19.27 -12.09
CA PRO A 56 -3.30 17.94 -11.60
C PRO A 56 -2.17 17.27 -10.83
N ASP A 57 -0.92 17.45 -11.25
CA ASP A 57 0.24 16.88 -10.59
C ASP A 57 0.45 17.48 -9.18
N THR A 58 0.14 18.77 -9.03
CA THR A 58 0.19 19.44 -7.72
C THR A 58 -0.90 18.93 -6.79
N VAL A 59 -2.11 18.70 -7.29
CA VAL A 59 -3.22 18.15 -6.51
C VAL A 59 -2.91 16.71 -6.08
N ASP A 60 -2.40 15.89 -7.01
CA ASP A 60 -2.00 14.51 -6.73
C ASP A 60 -0.91 14.45 -5.64
N ASN A 61 0.10 15.31 -5.71
CA ASN A 61 1.14 15.39 -4.68
C ASN A 61 0.58 15.79 -3.31
N VAL A 62 -0.33 16.77 -3.25
CA VAL A 62 -0.97 17.18 -2.00
C VAL A 62 -1.81 16.05 -1.42
N LEU A 63 -2.60 15.36 -2.24
CA LEU A 63 -3.40 14.21 -1.80
C LEU A 63 -2.53 13.06 -1.31
N LYS A 64 -1.42 12.78 -1.99
CA LYS A 64 -0.44 11.78 -1.56
C LYS A 64 0.17 12.13 -0.21
N GLN A 65 0.58 13.38 -0.01
CA GLN A 65 1.12 13.83 1.28
C GLN A 65 0.07 13.76 2.40
N GLN A 66 -1.16 14.19 2.14
CA GLN A 66 -2.24 14.09 3.13
C GLN A 66 -2.54 12.64 3.50
N ARG A 67 -2.50 11.71 2.51
CA ARG A 67 -2.67 10.27 2.76
C ARG A 67 -1.54 9.74 3.64
N LEU A 68 -0.28 10.04 3.31
CA LEU A 68 0.87 9.61 4.12
C LEU A 68 0.80 10.14 5.55
N GLN A 69 0.43 11.42 5.72
CA GLN A 69 0.25 12.00 7.05
C GLN A 69 -0.86 11.29 7.82
N HIS A 70 -2.01 11.03 7.19
CA HIS A 70 -3.11 10.31 7.82
C HIS A 70 -2.71 8.88 8.24
N LEU A 71 -1.94 8.18 7.41
CA LEU A 71 -1.41 6.85 7.73
C LEU A 71 -0.44 6.88 8.91
N GLN A 72 0.42 7.90 8.99
CA GLN A 72 1.27 8.12 10.14
C GLN A 72 0.47 8.37 11.41
N GLU A 73 -0.52 9.24 11.36
CA GLU A 73 -1.41 9.54 12.50
C GLU A 73 -2.15 8.27 12.97
N MET A 74 -2.62 7.45 12.05
CA MET A 74 -3.27 6.16 12.36
C MET A 74 -2.29 5.17 13.00
N ARG A 75 -1.06 5.10 12.50
CA ARG A 75 0.00 4.25 13.07
C ARG A 75 0.31 4.68 14.51
N ASP A 76 0.53 5.97 14.71
CA ASP A 76 0.91 6.51 16.02
C ASP A 76 -0.23 6.38 17.05
N GLU A 77 -1.48 6.56 16.62
CA GLU A 77 -2.65 6.29 17.47
C GLU A 77 -2.73 4.83 17.86
N ARG A 78 -2.53 3.93 16.90
CA ARG A 78 -2.55 2.49 17.15
C ARG A 78 -1.43 2.06 18.09
N MET A 79 -0.22 2.65 17.94
CA MET A 79 0.87 2.41 18.87
C MET A 79 0.52 2.86 20.29
N ARG A 80 -0.11 4.01 20.46
CA ARG A 80 -0.60 4.46 21.78
C ARG A 80 -1.62 3.50 22.39
N GLN A 81 -2.55 2.99 21.59
CA GLN A 81 -3.55 2.02 22.02
C GLN A 81 -2.93 0.65 22.36
N LEU A 82 -1.87 0.25 21.64
CA LEU A 82 -1.10 -0.94 21.97
C LEU A 82 -0.34 -0.78 23.29
N GLU A 83 0.36 0.33 23.48
CA GLU A 83 1.12 0.63 24.70
C GLU A 83 0.21 0.77 25.92
N SER A 84 -1.01 1.32 25.74
CA SER A 84 -2.02 1.40 26.80
C SER A 84 -2.74 0.07 27.07
N GLY A 85 -2.60 -0.92 26.18
CA GLY A 85 -3.30 -2.20 26.26
C GLY A 85 -4.78 -2.15 25.87
N GLU A 86 -5.24 -1.06 25.25
CA GLU A 86 -6.62 -0.94 24.75
C GLU A 86 -6.91 -1.90 23.60
N ILE A 87 -5.93 -2.12 22.71
CA ILE A 87 -6.01 -3.07 21.61
C ILE A 87 -4.80 -3.98 21.61
N SER A 88 -4.95 -5.14 20.98
CA SER A 88 -3.86 -6.06 20.66
C SER A 88 -3.63 -6.03 19.15
N VAL A 89 -2.41 -5.70 18.69
CA VAL A 89 -2.07 -5.73 17.26
C VAL A 89 -2.35 -7.11 16.65
N TRP A 90 -2.21 -8.15 17.45
CA TRP A 90 -2.41 -9.54 17.02
C TRP A 90 -3.84 -9.85 16.60
N SER A 91 -4.81 -9.14 17.19
CA SER A 91 -6.23 -9.25 16.79
C SER A 91 -6.56 -8.60 15.45
N LEU A 92 -5.62 -7.88 14.86
CA LEU A 92 -5.76 -7.23 13.56
C LEU A 92 -5.23 -8.08 12.39
N PHE A 93 -4.57 -9.20 12.71
CA PHE A 93 -4.17 -10.18 11.71
C PHE A 93 -5.37 -11.06 11.35
N GLU A 94 -6.03 -10.73 10.26
CA GLU A 94 -7.21 -11.44 9.76
C GLU A 94 -6.89 -12.09 8.42
N ASP A 95 -7.30 -13.35 8.24
CA ASP A 95 -7.17 -14.13 7.02
C ASP A 95 -5.80 -13.97 6.33
N TYR A 96 -4.77 -14.43 7.01
CA TYR A 96 -3.38 -14.22 6.61
C TYR A 96 -2.54 -15.50 6.69
N VAL A 97 -1.37 -15.42 6.08
CA VAL A 97 -0.20 -16.25 6.36
C VAL A 97 1.05 -15.37 6.40
N LEU A 98 1.97 -15.65 7.32
CA LEU A 98 3.26 -14.98 7.41
C LEU A 98 4.37 -15.99 7.15
N LEU A 99 5.26 -15.67 6.20
CA LEU A 99 6.39 -16.51 5.85
C LEU A 99 7.69 -15.73 6.01
N GLY A 100 8.76 -16.43 6.38
CA GLY A 100 10.04 -15.73 6.54
C GLY A 100 11.19 -16.58 7.06
N ASP A 101 12.26 -15.87 7.38
CA ASP A 101 13.49 -16.44 7.94
C ASP A 101 13.42 -16.57 9.49
N SER A 102 14.60 -16.84 10.11
CA SER A 102 14.70 -17.00 11.57
C SER A 102 14.15 -15.82 12.38
N ARG A 103 14.14 -14.62 11.82
CA ARG A 103 13.59 -13.43 12.50
C ARG A 103 12.07 -13.48 12.52
N ALA A 104 11.44 -14.02 11.48
CA ALA A 104 10.00 -14.20 11.43
C ALA A 104 9.49 -15.35 12.34
N VAL A 105 10.33 -16.32 12.67
CA VAL A 105 10.01 -17.41 13.62
C VAL A 105 9.49 -16.88 14.96
N GLY A 106 9.99 -15.76 15.43
CA GLY A 106 9.58 -15.19 16.70
C GLY A 106 8.10 -14.82 16.80
N PHE A 107 7.41 -14.59 15.70
CA PHE A 107 5.96 -14.35 15.72
C PHE A 107 5.18 -15.53 16.31
N SER A 108 5.55 -16.77 15.98
CA SER A 108 4.95 -17.98 16.58
C SER A 108 5.68 -18.42 17.84
N PHE A 109 7.02 -18.34 17.87
CA PHE A 109 7.83 -18.78 19.02
C PHE A 109 7.46 -18.06 20.33
N TYR A 110 7.18 -16.76 20.28
CA TYR A 110 6.71 -16.00 21.44
C TYR A 110 5.20 -16.09 21.67
N GLY A 111 4.48 -16.87 20.85
CA GLY A 111 3.03 -17.06 20.97
C GLY A 111 2.20 -15.84 20.54
N PHE A 112 2.75 -14.97 19.73
CA PHE A 112 2.05 -13.79 19.22
C PHE A 112 1.03 -14.15 18.13
N LEU A 113 1.42 -15.01 17.21
CA LEU A 113 0.57 -15.52 16.12
C LEU A 113 0.49 -17.05 16.18
N PRO A 114 -0.61 -17.67 15.75
CA PRO A 114 -0.75 -19.11 15.68
C PRO A 114 0.31 -19.76 14.80
N GLU A 115 0.84 -20.93 15.21
CA GLU A 115 1.89 -21.66 14.49
C GLU A 115 1.45 -22.08 13.08
N ASP A 116 0.16 -22.38 12.88
CA ASP A 116 -0.41 -22.78 11.59
C ASP A 116 -0.57 -21.59 10.60
N ARG A 117 -0.27 -20.39 11.04
CA ARG A 117 -0.30 -19.16 10.25
C ARG A 117 1.09 -18.54 10.05
N VAL A 118 2.13 -19.13 10.62
CA VAL A 118 3.52 -18.67 10.51
C VAL A 118 4.38 -19.79 9.93
N ILE A 119 4.71 -19.68 8.66
CA ILE A 119 5.60 -20.61 7.94
C ILE A 119 6.98 -19.96 7.88
N ALA A 120 7.76 -20.08 8.95
CA ALA A 120 9.07 -19.45 9.05
C ALA A 120 10.07 -20.40 9.64
N GLU A 121 11.30 -20.38 9.11
CA GLU A 121 12.35 -21.26 9.57
C GLU A 121 13.75 -20.63 9.50
N SER A 122 14.65 -21.17 10.32
CA SER A 122 16.01 -20.68 10.40
C SER A 122 16.77 -20.93 9.09
N GLY A 123 17.41 -19.90 8.55
CA GLY A 123 18.17 -20.00 7.31
C GLY A 123 17.32 -19.93 6.03
N ALA A 124 16.01 -19.75 6.14
CA ALA A 124 15.14 -19.70 4.98
C ALA A 124 15.45 -18.52 4.05
N THR A 125 15.25 -18.77 2.77
CA THR A 125 15.47 -17.86 1.63
C THR A 125 14.22 -17.81 0.75
N VAL A 126 14.23 -17.00 -0.29
CA VAL A 126 13.15 -16.97 -1.28
C VAL A 126 12.93 -18.33 -2.01
N LEU A 127 13.92 -19.22 -1.99
CA LEU A 127 13.76 -20.59 -2.52
C LEU A 127 12.83 -21.43 -1.63
N HIS A 128 12.94 -21.28 -0.30
CA HIS A 128 12.02 -21.93 0.62
C HIS A 128 10.58 -21.39 0.50
N LEU A 129 10.42 -20.08 0.20
CA LEU A 129 9.10 -19.53 -0.14
C LEU A 129 8.45 -20.26 -1.31
N GLU A 130 9.22 -20.56 -2.37
CA GLU A 130 8.73 -21.31 -3.52
C GLU A 130 8.26 -22.73 -3.13
N GLU A 131 8.98 -23.40 -2.24
CA GLU A 131 8.62 -24.74 -1.73
C GLU A 131 7.28 -24.74 -0.95
N HIS A 132 6.93 -23.61 -0.33
CA HIS A 132 5.71 -23.44 0.47
C HIS A 132 4.49 -22.90 -0.30
N ILE A 133 4.58 -22.69 -1.62
CA ILE A 133 3.42 -22.27 -2.42
C ILE A 133 2.21 -23.21 -2.23
N PRO A 134 2.36 -24.54 -2.22
CA PRO A 134 1.21 -25.44 -1.98
C PRO A 134 0.55 -25.22 -0.61
N ASP A 135 1.33 -24.89 0.43
CA ASP A 135 0.82 -24.62 1.77
C ASP A 135 0.05 -23.29 1.81
N ILE A 136 0.58 -22.25 1.15
CA ILE A 136 -0.10 -20.95 0.99
C ILE A 136 -1.43 -21.14 0.29
N VAL A 137 -1.45 -21.87 -0.82
CA VAL A 137 -2.67 -22.14 -1.60
C VAL A 137 -3.68 -22.93 -0.78
N ALA A 138 -3.24 -23.91 0.01
CA ALA A 138 -4.12 -24.68 0.89
C ALA A 138 -4.77 -23.83 1.99
N LEU A 139 -4.05 -22.81 2.50
CA LEU A 139 -4.57 -21.86 3.48
C LEU A 139 -5.52 -20.81 2.84
N ASN A 140 -5.36 -20.54 1.55
CA ASN A 140 -6.14 -19.57 0.76
C ASN A 140 -6.33 -18.20 1.47
N PRO A 141 -5.24 -17.53 1.90
CA PRO A 141 -5.32 -16.31 2.66
C PRO A 141 -5.59 -15.11 1.75
N SER A 142 -6.26 -14.07 2.29
CA SER A 142 -6.40 -12.78 1.63
C SER A 142 -5.12 -11.93 1.73
N ASN A 143 -4.29 -12.16 2.77
CA ASN A 143 -3.08 -11.39 3.02
C ASN A 143 -1.88 -12.32 3.24
N ILE A 144 -0.80 -12.10 2.50
CA ILE A 144 0.44 -12.89 2.56
C ILE A 144 1.57 -11.96 2.95
N PHE A 145 2.18 -12.17 4.11
CA PHE A 145 3.33 -11.40 4.58
C PHE A 145 4.62 -12.18 4.30
N LEU A 146 5.58 -11.55 3.62
CA LEU A 146 6.85 -12.16 3.25
C LEU A 146 8.02 -11.41 3.89
N CYS A 147 8.77 -12.10 4.75
CA CYS A 147 9.87 -11.57 5.56
C CYS A 147 11.18 -12.32 5.28
N TYR A 148 11.70 -12.22 4.07
CA TYR A 148 12.91 -12.89 3.58
C TYR A 148 13.97 -11.88 3.14
N GLY A 149 15.19 -12.37 2.89
CA GLY A 149 16.23 -11.67 2.18
C GLY A 149 17.59 -11.70 2.87
N LEU A 150 17.66 -11.66 4.19
CA LEU A 150 18.97 -11.65 4.87
C LEU A 150 19.81 -12.89 4.50
N ASN A 151 19.22 -14.08 4.58
CA ASN A 151 19.93 -15.32 4.25
C ASN A 151 20.26 -15.41 2.77
N ASP A 152 19.41 -14.90 1.90
CA ASP A 152 19.67 -14.82 0.46
C ASP A 152 20.97 -14.07 0.16
N ILE A 153 21.16 -12.93 0.84
CA ILE A 153 22.35 -12.08 0.68
C ILE A 153 23.56 -12.69 1.40
N MET A 154 23.40 -13.20 2.62
CA MET A 154 24.48 -13.81 3.38
C MET A 154 25.07 -15.03 2.68
N LEU A 155 24.25 -15.83 2.02
CA LEU A 155 24.67 -17.00 1.24
C LEU A 155 25.26 -16.63 -0.13
N GLY A 156 25.06 -15.38 -0.57
CA GLY A 156 25.50 -14.95 -1.91
C GLY A 156 24.78 -15.70 -3.04
N THR A 157 23.55 -16.17 -2.79
CA THR A 157 22.75 -16.94 -3.76
C THR A 157 22.45 -16.10 -5.00
N TRP A 158 22.25 -14.81 -4.79
CA TRP A 158 21.90 -13.84 -5.83
C TRP A 158 23.02 -12.82 -5.96
N PRO A 159 23.79 -12.83 -7.07
CA PRO A 159 24.95 -11.94 -7.24
C PRO A 159 24.58 -10.44 -7.23
N THR A 160 23.37 -10.11 -7.65
CA THR A 160 22.88 -8.73 -7.70
C THR A 160 21.46 -8.62 -7.13
N PRO A 161 21.04 -7.41 -6.67
CA PRO A 161 19.64 -7.16 -6.32
C PRO A 161 18.67 -7.50 -7.46
N SER A 162 19.05 -7.26 -8.71
CA SER A 162 18.24 -7.60 -9.89
C SER A 162 17.98 -9.11 -10.04
N ASP A 163 19.00 -9.95 -9.78
CA ASP A 163 18.83 -11.41 -9.82
C ASP A 163 17.88 -11.88 -8.71
N TYR A 164 18.01 -11.29 -7.53
CA TYR A 164 17.14 -11.56 -6.37
C TYR A 164 15.68 -11.23 -6.66
N VAL A 165 15.38 -10.01 -7.11
CA VAL A 165 14.00 -9.60 -7.40
C VAL A 165 13.43 -10.33 -8.61
N ALA A 166 14.23 -10.75 -9.57
CA ALA A 166 13.76 -11.58 -10.68
C ALA A 166 13.23 -12.94 -10.19
N LYS A 167 13.91 -13.56 -9.21
CA LYS A 167 13.41 -14.78 -8.57
C LYS A 167 12.16 -14.51 -7.73
N TYR A 168 12.18 -13.44 -6.94
CA TYR A 168 11.03 -13.05 -6.12
C TYR A 168 9.77 -12.81 -6.97
N THR A 169 9.91 -12.06 -8.07
CA THR A 169 8.85 -11.82 -9.07
C THR A 169 8.26 -13.13 -9.61
N SER A 170 9.13 -14.10 -9.93
CA SER A 170 8.67 -15.41 -10.43
C SER A 170 7.80 -16.12 -9.41
N VAL A 171 8.20 -16.11 -8.13
CA VAL A 171 7.44 -16.76 -7.04
C VAL A 171 6.12 -16.03 -6.77
N ILE A 172 6.14 -14.68 -6.77
CA ILE A 172 4.91 -13.88 -6.60
C ILE A 172 3.90 -14.19 -7.73
N ASN A 173 4.37 -14.23 -8.97
CA ASN A 173 3.50 -14.54 -10.11
C ASN A 173 2.89 -15.95 -9.98
N GLU A 174 3.66 -16.94 -9.54
CA GLU A 174 3.15 -18.30 -9.31
C GLU A 174 2.11 -18.34 -8.20
N ILE A 175 2.28 -17.55 -7.13
CA ILE A 175 1.25 -17.39 -6.10
C ILE A 175 -0.01 -16.75 -6.69
N HIS A 176 0.12 -15.65 -7.44
CA HIS A 176 -1.02 -14.95 -8.04
C HIS A 176 -1.73 -15.75 -9.14
N GLU A 177 -1.05 -16.67 -9.82
CA GLU A 177 -1.71 -17.60 -10.74
C GLU A 177 -2.74 -18.49 -10.03
N GLN A 178 -2.52 -18.81 -8.77
CA GLN A 178 -3.38 -19.69 -7.96
C GLN A 178 -4.29 -18.89 -7.01
N LEU A 179 -3.85 -17.73 -6.54
CA LEU A 179 -4.53 -16.83 -5.61
C LEU A 179 -4.56 -15.39 -6.17
N PRO A 180 -5.32 -15.12 -7.24
CA PRO A 180 -5.27 -13.84 -7.96
C PRO A 180 -5.76 -12.64 -7.14
N ASP A 181 -6.54 -12.88 -6.10
CA ASP A 181 -7.10 -11.83 -5.24
C ASP A 181 -6.29 -11.61 -3.95
N ALA A 182 -5.26 -12.43 -3.68
CA ALA A 182 -4.44 -12.27 -2.49
C ALA A 182 -3.54 -11.02 -2.60
N ASN A 183 -3.44 -10.29 -1.48
CA ASN A 183 -2.50 -9.19 -1.33
C ASN A 183 -1.18 -9.71 -0.77
N ILE A 184 -0.05 -9.33 -1.36
CA ILE A 184 1.28 -9.74 -0.92
C ILE A 184 2.01 -8.54 -0.34
N TYR A 185 2.44 -8.64 0.91
CA TYR A 185 3.17 -7.61 1.65
C TYR A 185 4.61 -8.07 1.86
N ILE A 186 5.56 -7.36 1.24
CA ILE A 186 6.98 -7.69 1.32
C ILE A 186 7.65 -6.75 2.31
N SER A 187 8.08 -7.32 3.43
CA SER A 187 8.85 -6.62 4.45
C SER A 187 10.22 -6.24 3.90
N SER A 188 10.66 -4.99 4.07
CA SER A 188 12.06 -4.63 3.86
C SER A 188 12.96 -5.51 4.74
N ILE A 189 14.20 -5.69 4.28
CA ILE A 189 15.16 -6.53 5.00
C ILE A 189 15.63 -5.76 6.25
N LEU A 190 15.20 -6.19 7.43
CA LEU A 190 15.60 -5.56 8.68
C LEU A 190 17.13 -5.45 8.81
N PRO A 191 17.67 -4.38 9.41
CA PRO A 191 19.09 -4.23 9.69
C PRO A 191 19.68 -5.48 10.38
N ALA A 192 20.89 -5.83 10.00
CA ALA A 192 21.61 -6.96 10.55
C ALA A 192 23.13 -6.64 10.69
N PRO A 193 23.53 -5.72 11.59
CA PRO A 193 24.90 -5.27 11.71
C PRO A 193 25.87 -6.40 12.06
N GLY A 194 25.40 -7.50 12.65
CA GLY A 194 26.19 -8.70 12.94
C GLY A 194 26.39 -9.65 11.76
N SER A 195 25.69 -9.44 10.63
CA SER A 195 25.69 -10.38 9.50
C SER A 195 26.91 -10.29 8.58
N GLY A 196 27.65 -9.17 8.60
CA GLY A 196 28.70 -8.87 7.61
C GLY A 196 28.20 -8.36 6.25
N VAL A 197 26.89 -8.38 6.00
CA VAL A 197 26.27 -7.91 4.74
C VAL A 197 25.43 -6.63 4.92
N GLN A 198 25.46 -6.02 6.10
CA GLN A 198 24.66 -4.82 6.45
C GLN A 198 24.70 -3.73 5.36
N SER A 199 25.85 -3.48 4.77
CA SER A 199 26.01 -2.42 3.75
C SER A 199 25.30 -2.71 2.42
N GLN A 200 24.82 -3.93 2.21
CA GLN A 200 24.14 -4.34 0.99
C GLN A 200 22.60 -4.33 1.16
N LEU A 201 22.11 -4.38 2.40
CA LEU A 201 20.67 -4.60 2.69
C LEU A 201 19.78 -3.52 2.08
N SER A 202 20.23 -2.25 2.07
CA SER A 202 19.45 -1.14 1.49
C SER A 202 19.27 -1.29 -0.02
N ASP A 203 20.29 -1.73 -0.76
CA ASP A 203 20.21 -1.90 -2.22
C ASP A 203 19.19 -3.01 -2.58
N TYR A 204 19.16 -4.09 -1.81
CA TYR A 204 18.20 -5.18 -1.99
C TYR A 204 16.79 -4.77 -1.56
N SER A 205 16.63 -4.02 -0.47
CA SER A 205 15.34 -3.48 -0.04
C SER A 205 14.77 -2.48 -1.04
N GLN A 206 15.60 -1.60 -1.60
CA GLN A 206 15.17 -0.69 -2.66
C GLN A 206 14.71 -1.45 -3.91
N ALA A 207 15.42 -2.51 -4.30
CA ALA A 207 15.02 -3.33 -5.45
C ALA A 207 13.67 -4.05 -5.20
N LEU A 208 13.38 -4.46 -3.96
CA LEU A 208 12.08 -5.01 -3.58
C LEU A 208 10.97 -3.97 -3.69
N ASP A 209 11.19 -2.73 -3.26
CA ASP A 209 10.23 -1.63 -3.38
C ASP A 209 9.89 -1.33 -4.85
N GLU A 210 10.93 -1.19 -5.68
CA GLU A 210 10.78 -0.99 -7.13
C GLU A 210 10.01 -2.15 -7.80
N MET A 211 10.28 -3.40 -7.37
CA MET A 211 9.57 -4.58 -7.84
C MET A 211 8.10 -4.54 -7.43
N CYS A 212 7.79 -4.29 -6.16
CA CYS A 212 6.41 -4.20 -5.67
C CYS A 212 5.61 -3.13 -6.44
N SER A 213 6.23 -1.98 -6.71
CA SER A 213 5.60 -0.90 -7.49
C SER A 213 5.24 -1.31 -8.93
N SER A 214 5.83 -2.38 -9.46
CA SER A 214 5.60 -2.91 -10.81
C SER A 214 4.57 -4.05 -10.86
N LEU A 215 4.20 -4.63 -9.72
CA LEU A 215 3.32 -5.79 -9.61
C LEU A 215 1.96 -5.39 -9.03
N ASN A 216 0.90 -6.02 -9.50
CA ASN A 216 -0.43 -5.84 -8.92
C ASN A 216 -0.50 -6.53 -7.55
N ARG A 217 -1.22 -5.92 -6.59
CA ARG A 217 -1.45 -6.48 -5.25
C ARG A 217 -0.16 -6.91 -4.54
N CYS A 218 0.94 -6.20 -4.80
CA CYS A 218 2.22 -6.38 -4.16
C CYS A 218 2.63 -5.06 -3.50
N TYR A 219 2.85 -5.07 -2.20
CA TYR A 219 3.04 -3.89 -1.40
C TYR A 219 4.34 -4.00 -0.60
N PHE A 220 5.19 -3.00 -0.71
CA PHE A 220 6.41 -2.93 0.06
C PHE A 220 6.14 -2.37 1.46
N VAL A 221 6.70 -3.00 2.49
CA VAL A 221 6.59 -2.56 3.88
C VAL A 221 7.96 -2.11 4.35
N ASP A 222 8.17 -0.81 4.35
CA ASP A 222 9.41 -0.21 4.82
C ASP A 222 9.48 -0.27 6.37
N ASN A 223 10.59 -0.81 6.89
CA ASN A 223 10.85 -0.93 8.32
C ASN A 223 11.98 -0.01 8.83
N ASP A 224 12.47 0.92 8.02
CA ASP A 224 13.61 1.77 8.38
C ASP A 224 13.30 2.64 9.60
N ASP A 225 12.13 3.25 9.64
CA ASP A 225 11.68 4.07 10.77
C ASP A 225 11.63 3.29 12.08
N ILE A 226 10.95 2.12 12.08
CA ILE A 226 10.83 1.31 13.29
C ILE A 226 12.18 0.71 13.69
N SER A 227 13.01 0.33 12.72
CA SER A 227 14.36 -0.18 12.99
C SER A 227 15.26 0.87 13.63
N SER A 228 15.16 2.12 13.19
CA SER A 228 15.91 3.23 13.75
C SER A 228 15.40 3.63 15.14
N GLN A 229 14.08 3.73 15.30
CA GLN A 229 13.44 4.11 16.56
C GLN A 229 13.69 3.08 17.67
N TYR A 230 13.67 1.80 17.33
CA TYR A 230 13.80 0.68 18.27
C TYR A 230 15.13 -0.07 18.12
N ALA A 231 16.19 0.62 17.70
CA ALA A 231 17.53 0.03 17.51
C ALA A 231 18.10 -0.70 18.74
N GLY A 232 17.62 -0.37 19.93
CA GLY A 232 18.00 -1.05 21.18
C GLY A 232 17.37 -2.43 21.38
N LEU A 233 16.46 -2.87 20.50
CA LEU A 233 15.74 -4.14 20.59
C LEU A 233 16.33 -5.24 19.67
N TRP A 234 17.62 -5.12 19.31
CA TRP A 234 18.36 -6.19 18.66
C TRP A 234 19.05 -7.06 19.72
N GLU A 235 19.11 -8.35 19.45
CA GLU A 235 19.90 -9.30 20.25
C GLU A 235 21.40 -8.99 20.13
N ASN A 236 22.19 -9.57 21.05
CA ASN A 236 23.65 -9.33 21.08
C ASN A 236 24.39 -9.80 19.82
N ASP A 237 23.78 -10.67 19.01
CA ASP A 237 24.33 -11.11 17.75
C ASP A 237 24.21 -10.06 16.62
N GLY A 238 23.43 -9.02 16.84
CA GLY A 238 23.17 -7.95 15.88
C GLY A 238 22.42 -8.43 14.61
N ILE A 239 21.72 -9.56 14.69
CA ILE A 239 20.96 -10.17 13.60
C ILE A 239 19.50 -10.34 13.99
N HIS A 240 19.26 -11.00 15.13
CA HIS A 240 17.92 -11.27 15.64
C HIS A 240 17.37 -10.10 16.44
N VAL A 241 16.05 -10.03 16.51
CA VAL A 241 15.35 -9.02 17.28
C VAL A 241 14.77 -9.62 18.56
N MET A 242 14.75 -8.82 19.62
CA MET A 242 14.16 -9.20 20.91
C MET A 242 12.63 -9.27 20.80
N GLN A 243 12.00 -9.95 21.76
CA GLN A 243 10.55 -10.12 21.85
C GLN A 243 9.79 -8.78 21.73
N ASP A 244 10.30 -7.74 22.37
CA ASP A 244 9.64 -6.42 22.41
C ASP A 244 9.64 -5.68 21.07
N PHE A 245 10.40 -6.13 20.05
CA PHE A 245 10.38 -5.56 18.72
C PHE A 245 9.14 -6.01 17.90
N TYR A 246 8.64 -7.22 18.14
CA TYR A 246 7.57 -7.80 17.33
C TYR A 246 6.26 -6.99 17.29
N PRO A 247 5.78 -6.38 18.39
CA PRO A 247 4.60 -5.50 18.32
C PRO A 247 4.78 -4.32 17.36
N HIS A 248 5.98 -3.74 17.30
CA HIS A 248 6.30 -2.64 16.38
C HIS A 248 6.33 -3.11 14.94
N TRP A 249 6.96 -4.25 14.67
CA TRP A 249 6.99 -4.87 13.34
C TRP A 249 5.59 -5.28 12.88
N ALA A 250 4.81 -5.94 13.74
CA ALA A 250 3.42 -6.30 13.48
C ALA A 250 2.56 -5.08 13.16
N ASN A 251 2.68 -4.00 13.93
CA ASN A 251 1.95 -2.76 13.66
C ASN A 251 2.30 -2.17 12.30
N ASN A 252 3.56 -2.25 11.88
CA ASN A 252 4.00 -1.77 10.58
C ASN A 252 3.40 -2.63 9.44
N LEU A 253 3.42 -3.96 9.57
CA LEU A 253 2.78 -4.89 8.62
C LEU A 253 1.27 -4.61 8.49
N ILE A 254 0.56 -4.45 9.60
CA ILE A 254 -0.88 -4.17 9.61
C ILE A 254 -1.18 -2.77 9.03
N THR A 255 -0.31 -1.78 9.25
CA THR A 255 -0.47 -0.46 8.65
C THR A 255 -0.43 -0.54 7.12
N ALA A 256 0.42 -1.40 6.55
CA ALA A 256 0.46 -1.62 5.11
C ALA A 256 -0.84 -2.23 4.57
N VAL A 257 -1.49 -3.14 5.32
CA VAL A 257 -2.81 -3.69 4.95
C VAL A 257 -3.87 -2.60 4.85
N TYR A 258 -3.89 -1.68 5.80
CA TYR A 258 -4.84 -0.56 5.74
C TYR A 258 -4.53 0.42 4.62
N SER A 259 -3.25 0.62 4.30
CA SER A 259 -2.83 1.50 3.20
C SER A 259 -3.28 0.96 1.85
N SER A 260 -3.05 -0.32 1.59
CA SER A 260 -3.42 -0.98 0.33
C SER A 260 -4.93 -0.98 0.11
N SER A 261 -5.73 -1.19 1.16
CA SER A 261 -7.19 -1.17 1.06
C SER A 261 -7.76 0.21 0.67
N LEU A 262 -7.05 1.29 0.98
CA LEU A 262 -7.42 2.64 0.55
C LEU A 262 -7.05 2.89 -0.93
N GLU A 263 -6.01 2.25 -1.43
CA GLU A 263 -5.58 2.35 -2.83
C GLU A 263 -6.55 1.60 -3.76
N ASP A 264 -6.93 0.39 -3.40
CA ASP A 264 -7.91 -0.43 -4.13
C ASP A 264 -9.28 0.26 -4.24
N THR A 265 -9.73 0.96 -3.19
CA THR A 265 -10.98 1.73 -3.23
C THR A 265 -10.89 2.97 -4.13
N ALA A 266 -9.74 3.60 -4.26
CA ALA A 266 -9.55 4.75 -5.13
C ALA A 266 -9.51 4.35 -6.62
N ASP A 267 -8.95 3.19 -6.94
CA ASP A 267 -8.86 2.68 -8.32
C ASP A 267 -10.21 2.10 -8.82
N SER A 268 -10.99 1.47 -7.94
CA SER A 268 -12.34 0.95 -8.26
C SER A 268 -13.36 2.03 -8.56
N THR A 269 -13.21 3.23 -8.03
CA THR A 269 -14.08 4.39 -8.32
C THR A 269 -13.73 5.09 -9.64
N GLY A 270 -12.55 4.81 -10.23
CA GLY A 270 -12.06 5.40 -11.48
C GLY A 270 -12.47 4.68 -12.76
N THR A 271 -12.98 3.46 -12.73
CA THR A 271 -13.18 2.60 -13.93
C THR A 271 -14.60 2.54 -14.47
N SER A 272 -15.54 3.35 -13.99
CA SER A 272 -16.91 3.40 -14.52
C SER A 272 -17.09 4.51 -15.54
N SER A 273 -16.50 4.37 -16.75
CA SER A 273 -16.95 5.12 -17.94
C SER A 273 -16.93 4.23 -19.17
N THR A 274 -18.03 3.54 -19.40
CA THR A 274 -18.37 2.93 -20.69
C THR A 274 -18.41 4.01 -21.76
N ASP A 275 -17.64 3.81 -22.82
CA ASP A 275 -17.61 4.61 -24.05
C ASP A 275 -18.86 4.30 -24.90
N PRO A 276 -19.77 5.25 -25.15
CA PRO A 276 -20.87 5.07 -26.09
C PRO A 276 -20.54 5.76 -27.42
N SER A 277 -19.54 5.27 -28.14
CA SER A 277 -19.33 5.73 -29.54
C SER A 277 -18.61 4.70 -30.37
N ALA A 278 -19.35 3.67 -30.77
CA ALA A 278 -19.03 2.83 -31.91
C ALA A 278 -20.34 2.49 -32.59
N ASP A 279 -20.90 3.47 -33.27
CA ASP A 279 -21.86 3.21 -34.34
C ASP A 279 -21.82 4.40 -35.33
N THR A 280 -21.03 4.29 -36.38
CA THR A 280 -21.21 4.99 -37.62
C THR A 280 -20.76 4.08 -38.73
N ASP A 281 -21.72 3.40 -39.28
CA ASP A 281 -21.76 2.82 -40.61
C ASP A 281 -21.44 3.89 -41.66
N PRO A 282 -20.67 3.61 -42.69
CA PRO A 282 -20.80 4.28 -43.95
C PRO A 282 -21.24 3.31 -45.04
N ALA A 283 -22.51 3.37 -45.38
CA ALA A 283 -22.95 2.96 -46.67
C ALA A 283 -22.39 3.93 -47.74
N SER A 284 -21.66 3.40 -48.71
CA SER A 284 -21.69 3.68 -50.16
C SER A 284 -20.67 2.82 -50.89
#